data_52f6e977e6df85483fa279eb06ef8b0b
#
_entry.id   52f6e977e6df85483fa279eb06ef8b0b
#
_cell.length_a   1.000
_cell.length_b   1.000
_cell.length_c   1.000
_cell.angle_alpha   90.00
_cell.angle_beta   90.00
_cell.angle_gamma   90.00
#
_symmetry.space_group_name_H-M   'P 1'
#
loop_
_entity.id
_entity.type
_entity.pdbx_description
1 polymer ?
#
loop_
_entity_poly.entity_id
_entity_poly.type
_entity_poly.pdbx_seq_one_letter_code
_entity_poly.pdbx_strand_id
1 'polypeptide(L)'
;EQRVAAICGADRVLGAVVAWGAAMPETGVYDRTAAGGFVIGRTDGATDETLAPLAAALEAVGPVEITNNLSGKRWSKLAINCAISSLGTLGGDRLGSLLQHRFVRRLALDIMTEVVQVSRAENIKLEKVSGTLDLDWIALTPEERTKAGSAGLMAKHTLLLAVGVRYRRMRSSMLSAIERGRVPAVDFLNGEIVS
;
A
#
# COMPACT_ATOMS: atom_id res chain seq x y z
N GLU A 1 11.82 -7.94 6.37
CA GLU A 1 13.03 -8.58 5.84
C GLU A 1 14.18 -8.58 6.85
N GLN A 2 14.42 -7.48 7.58
CA GLN A 2 15.54 -7.34 8.54
C GLN A 2 15.59 -8.49 9.57
N ARG A 3 14.45 -8.87 10.16
CA ARG A 3 14.39 -10.01 11.11
C ARG A 3 14.73 -11.34 10.44
N VAL A 4 14.35 -11.52 9.20
CA VAL A 4 14.68 -12.74 8.42
C VAL A 4 16.17 -12.70 8.04
N ALA A 5 16.67 -11.55 7.60
CA ALA A 5 18.08 -11.35 7.29
C ALA A 5 19.00 -11.60 8.47
N ALA A 6 18.59 -11.24 9.69
CA ALA A 6 19.34 -11.52 10.91
C ALA A 6 19.48 -13.02 11.20
N ILE A 7 18.59 -13.86 10.68
CA ILE A 7 18.59 -15.31 10.89
C ILE A 7 19.30 -16.03 9.71
N CYS A 8 18.97 -15.66 8.49
CA CYS A 8 19.38 -16.38 7.28
C CYS A 8 20.60 -15.79 6.57
N GLY A 9 21.00 -14.56 6.93
CA GLY A 9 21.97 -13.75 6.19
C GLY A 9 21.29 -12.80 5.21
N ALA A 10 21.78 -11.57 5.09
CA ALA A 10 21.18 -10.53 4.25
C ALA A 10 21.25 -10.86 2.75
N ASP A 11 22.29 -11.58 2.33
CA ASP A 11 22.51 -12.07 0.97
C ASP A 11 21.43 -13.04 0.48
N ARG A 12 20.75 -13.71 1.41
CA ARG A 12 19.68 -14.70 1.13
C ARG A 12 18.29 -14.14 1.21
N VAL A 13 18.13 -12.84 1.51
CA VAL A 13 16.82 -12.22 1.70
C VAL A 13 16.54 -11.22 0.59
N LEU A 14 15.43 -11.42 -0.07
CA LEU A 14 14.84 -10.48 -1.02
C LEU A 14 13.54 -9.93 -0.44
N GLY A 15 13.25 -8.70 -0.75
CA GLY A 15 11.95 -8.12 -0.44
C GLY A 15 11.05 -8.13 -1.66
N ALA A 16 9.75 -8.24 -1.41
CA ALA A 16 8.74 -8.18 -2.45
C ALA A 16 7.55 -7.33 -2.05
N VAL A 17 7.09 -6.49 -2.96
CA VAL A 17 5.80 -5.82 -2.88
C VAL A 17 4.82 -6.54 -3.79
N VAL A 18 3.79 -7.15 -3.21
CA VAL A 18 2.72 -7.83 -3.95
C VAL A 18 1.63 -6.82 -4.25
N ALA A 19 1.35 -6.56 -5.52
CA ALA A 19 0.38 -5.56 -5.97
C ALA A 19 -0.90 -6.18 -6.58
N TRP A 20 -1.12 -7.47 -6.40
CA TRP A 20 -2.36 -8.16 -6.78
C TRP A 20 -3.13 -8.61 -5.53
N GLY A 21 -4.41 -8.90 -5.69
CA GLY A 21 -5.26 -9.34 -4.60
C GLY A 21 -5.55 -10.85 -4.68
N ALA A 22 -5.55 -11.50 -3.52
CA ALA A 22 -6.01 -12.87 -3.38
C ALA A 22 -6.90 -13.01 -2.14
N ALA A 23 -7.82 -13.95 -2.20
CA ALA A 23 -8.62 -14.40 -1.07
C ALA A 23 -8.51 -15.92 -0.95
N MET A 24 -8.65 -16.43 0.26
CA MET A 24 -8.78 -17.85 0.54
C MET A 24 -10.18 -18.07 1.10
N PRO A 25 -11.19 -18.32 0.23
CA PRO A 25 -12.58 -18.54 0.67
C PRO A 25 -12.71 -19.82 1.51
N GLU A 26 -11.95 -20.85 1.16
CA GLU A 26 -11.88 -22.13 1.88
C GLU A 26 -10.42 -22.56 2.00
N THR A 27 -10.12 -23.44 2.94
CA THR A 27 -8.78 -23.97 3.14
C THR A 27 -8.26 -24.63 1.86
N GLY A 28 -7.14 -24.12 1.33
CA GLY A 28 -6.50 -24.63 0.11
C GLY A 28 -7.08 -24.10 -1.21
N VAL A 29 -8.15 -23.30 -1.17
CA VAL A 29 -8.74 -22.65 -2.35
C VAL A 29 -8.33 -21.18 -2.38
N TYR A 30 -7.68 -20.75 -3.46
CA TYR A 30 -7.18 -19.39 -3.62
C TYR A 30 -7.83 -18.73 -4.84
N ASP A 31 -8.55 -17.66 -4.58
CA ASP A 31 -9.14 -16.80 -5.61
C ASP A 31 -8.29 -15.56 -5.85
N ARG A 32 -7.96 -15.29 -7.10
CA ARG A 32 -7.34 -14.01 -7.48
C ARG A 32 -8.42 -12.93 -7.61
N THR A 33 -8.44 -12.01 -6.65
CA THR A 33 -9.50 -10.98 -6.54
C THR A 33 -9.18 -9.67 -7.28
N ALA A 34 -7.89 -9.43 -7.59
CA ALA A 34 -7.46 -8.26 -8.34
C ALA A 34 -6.22 -8.56 -9.20
N ALA A 35 -6.18 -7.98 -10.39
CA ALA A 35 -5.00 -8.01 -11.24
C ALA A 35 -3.90 -7.12 -10.66
N GLY A 36 -2.64 -7.45 -10.95
CA GLY A 36 -1.44 -6.75 -10.51
C GLY A 36 -0.24 -7.67 -10.63
N GLY A 37 0.89 -7.26 -10.11
CA GLY A 37 2.15 -7.99 -10.22
C GLY A 37 2.98 -7.92 -8.94
N PHE A 38 4.28 -8.01 -9.13
CA PHE A 38 5.25 -7.96 -8.06
C PHE A 38 6.25 -6.83 -8.32
N VAL A 39 6.77 -6.25 -7.25
CA VAL A 39 8.01 -5.49 -7.27
C VAL A 39 8.98 -6.23 -6.36
N ILE A 40 10.11 -6.66 -6.89
CA ILE A 40 11.13 -7.37 -6.12
C ILE A 40 12.43 -6.58 -6.09
N GLY A 41 13.18 -6.73 -5.01
CA GLY A 41 14.47 -6.06 -4.87
C GLY A 41 15.24 -6.52 -3.65
N ARG A 42 16.52 -6.19 -3.61
CA ARG A 42 17.33 -6.38 -2.41
C ARG A 42 17.12 -5.24 -1.42
N THR A 43 17.30 -5.53 -0.16
CA THR A 43 17.15 -4.55 0.93
C THR A 43 18.22 -3.47 0.92
N ASP A 44 19.38 -3.76 0.33
CA ASP A 44 20.51 -2.83 0.14
C ASP A 44 20.47 -2.05 -1.17
N GLY A 45 19.46 -2.31 -2.02
CA GLY A 45 19.32 -1.69 -3.32
C GLY A 45 20.22 -2.26 -4.41
N ALA A 46 21.01 -3.30 -4.14
CA ALA A 46 21.82 -3.95 -5.15
C ALA A 46 20.93 -4.64 -6.20
N THR A 47 21.37 -4.60 -7.44
CA THR A 47 20.77 -5.34 -8.56
C THR A 47 21.79 -6.32 -9.08
N ASP A 48 21.43 -7.57 -9.19
CA ASP A 48 22.28 -8.63 -9.71
C ASP A 48 21.53 -9.62 -10.59
N GLU A 49 22.26 -10.48 -11.26
CA GLU A 49 21.71 -11.45 -12.20
C GLU A 49 20.79 -12.51 -11.53
N THR A 50 20.85 -12.67 -10.19
CA THR A 50 20.04 -13.66 -9.48
C THR A 50 18.56 -13.26 -9.39
N LEU A 51 18.24 -11.97 -9.59
CA LEU A 51 16.87 -11.47 -9.60
C LEU A 51 16.11 -11.86 -10.87
N ALA A 52 16.80 -11.98 -12.00
CA ALA A 52 16.17 -12.26 -13.29
C ALA A 52 15.47 -13.63 -13.36
N PRO A 53 16.05 -14.75 -12.91
CA PRO A 53 15.38 -16.04 -12.88
C PRO A 53 14.14 -16.04 -11.95
N LEU A 54 14.24 -15.37 -10.82
CA LEU A 54 13.10 -15.23 -9.90
C LEU A 54 11.97 -14.39 -10.53
N ALA A 55 12.33 -13.29 -11.17
CA ALA A 55 11.35 -12.45 -11.88
C ALA A 55 10.64 -13.26 -12.96
N ALA A 56 11.35 -14.00 -13.79
CA ALA A 56 10.78 -14.86 -14.83
C ALA A 56 9.83 -15.93 -14.26
N ALA A 57 10.18 -16.53 -13.12
CA ALA A 57 9.29 -17.49 -12.46
C ALA A 57 8.00 -16.84 -11.93
N LEU A 58 8.08 -15.63 -11.36
CA LEU A 58 6.95 -14.88 -10.84
C LEU A 58 6.05 -14.31 -11.95
N GLU A 59 6.58 -14.06 -13.14
CA GLU A 59 5.82 -13.59 -14.30
C GLU A 59 4.68 -14.52 -14.72
N ALA A 60 4.75 -15.80 -14.37
CA ALA A 60 3.65 -16.74 -14.53
C ALA A 60 2.38 -16.32 -13.76
N VAL A 61 2.53 -15.55 -12.68
CA VAL A 61 1.42 -15.02 -11.88
C VAL A 61 1.01 -13.62 -12.34
N GLY A 62 1.97 -12.77 -12.71
CA GLY A 62 1.73 -11.39 -13.13
C GLY A 62 3.02 -10.63 -13.39
N PRO A 63 2.95 -9.42 -13.96
CA PRO A 63 4.14 -8.64 -14.30
C PRO A 63 5.04 -8.41 -13.10
N VAL A 64 6.35 -8.46 -13.32
CA VAL A 64 7.37 -8.28 -12.29
C VAL A 64 8.24 -7.07 -12.61
N GLU A 65 8.43 -6.21 -11.65
CA GLU A 65 9.36 -5.09 -11.68
C GLU A 65 10.53 -5.40 -10.74
N ILE A 66 11.76 -5.29 -11.23
CA ILE A 66 12.95 -5.31 -10.39
C ILE A 66 13.30 -3.88 -10.02
N THR A 67 13.48 -3.61 -8.72
CA THR A 67 13.79 -2.27 -8.22
C THR A 67 15.07 -2.23 -7.41
N ASN A 68 15.79 -1.12 -7.49
CA ASN A 68 16.88 -0.77 -6.59
C ASN A 68 16.43 0.11 -5.41
N ASN A 69 15.14 0.48 -5.37
CA ASN A 69 14.55 1.26 -4.29
C ASN A 69 13.34 0.54 -3.68
N LEU A 70 13.59 -0.64 -3.14
CA LEU A 70 12.56 -1.46 -2.50
C LEU A 70 11.89 -0.72 -1.34
N SER A 71 12.65 0.05 -0.56
CA SER A 71 12.13 0.83 0.56
C SER A 71 11.08 1.83 0.10
N GLY A 72 11.37 2.62 -0.92
CA GLY A 72 10.41 3.59 -1.48
C GLY A 72 9.14 2.94 -2.00
N LYS A 73 9.24 1.79 -2.66
CA LYS A 73 8.07 1.01 -3.12
C LYS A 73 7.24 0.48 -1.95
N ARG A 74 7.89 -0.02 -0.91
CA ARG A 74 7.22 -0.52 0.31
C ARG A 74 6.48 0.57 1.06
N TRP A 75 7.15 1.70 1.27
CA TRP A 75 6.56 2.86 1.96
C TRP A 75 5.38 3.44 1.18
N SER A 76 5.45 3.45 -0.15
CA SER A 76 4.33 3.86 -1.00
C SER A 76 3.12 2.94 -0.83
N LYS A 77 3.34 1.63 -0.78
CA LYS A 77 2.26 0.70 -0.49
C LYS A 77 1.75 0.83 0.95
N LEU A 78 2.65 1.04 1.91
CA LEU A 78 2.32 1.24 3.31
C LEU A 78 1.37 2.44 3.49
N ALA A 79 1.66 3.58 2.87
CA ALA A 79 0.81 4.77 2.95
C ALA A 79 -0.63 4.51 2.49
N ILE A 80 -0.78 3.79 1.37
CA ILE A 80 -2.10 3.41 0.86
C ILE A 80 -2.79 2.45 1.85
N ASN A 81 -2.07 1.47 2.38
CA ASN A 81 -2.62 0.49 3.32
C ASN A 81 -3.02 1.14 4.65
N CYS A 82 -2.21 2.05 5.19
CA CYS A 82 -2.54 2.80 6.41
C CYS A 82 -3.89 3.52 6.26
N ALA A 83 -4.15 4.15 5.11
CA ALA A 83 -5.41 4.83 4.86
C ALA A 83 -6.56 3.84 4.62
N ILE A 84 -6.42 2.97 3.61
CA ILE A 84 -7.53 2.11 3.14
C ILE A 84 -7.90 1.06 4.18
N SER A 85 -6.90 0.40 4.79
CA SER A 85 -7.18 -0.68 5.74
C SER A 85 -7.79 -0.14 7.04
N SER A 86 -7.26 0.96 7.57
CA SER A 86 -7.79 1.55 8.81
C SER A 86 -9.19 2.12 8.62
N LEU A 87 -9.40 2.94 7.59
CA LEU A 87 -10.73 3.52 7.32
C LEU A 87 -11.75 2.44 6.96
N GLY A 88 -11.34 1.42 6.20
CA GLY A 88 -12.19 0.28 5.89
C GLY A 88 -12.58 -0.54 7.12
N THR A 89 -11.71 -0.62 8.12
CA THR A 89 -11.97 -1.32 9.38
C THR A 89 -12.89 -0.52 10.29
N LEU A 90 -12.59 0.78 10.46
CA LEU A 90 -13.40 1.67 11.30
C LEU A 90 -14.80 1.89 10.72
N GLY A 91 -14.90 2.01 9.40
CA GLY A 91 -16.18 2.20 8.72
C GLY A 91 -17.02 0.94 8.57
N GLY A 92 -16.42 -0.25 8.73
CA GLY A 92 -17.14 -1.54 8.70
C GLY A 92 -17.73 -1.91 7.33
N ASP A 93 -17.44 -1.16 6.27
CA ASP A 93 -18.08 -1.30 4.96
C ASP A 93 -17.04 -1.43 3.84
N ARG A 94 -17.54 -1.57 2.61
CA ARG A 94 -16.74 -1.64 1.40
C ARG A 94 -16.11 -0.29 1.07
N LEU A 95 -14.92 -0.32 0.52
CA LEU A 95 -14.16 0.89 0.18
C LEU A 95 -14.96 1.87 -0.71
N GLY A 96 -15.73 1.34 -1.67
CA GLY A 96 -16.55 2.18 -2.55
C GLY A 96 -17.60 2.99 -1.82
N SER A 97 -18.28 2.40 -0.83
CA SER A 97 -19.25 3.08 0.02
C SER A 97 -18.57 4.17 0.87
N LEU A 98 -17.48 3.81 1.53
CA LEU A 98 -16.76 4.72 2.41
C LEU A 98 -16.20 5.95 1.66
N LEU A 99 -15.61 5.75 0.48
CA LEU A 99 -15.04 6.82 -0.31
C LEU A 99 -16.10 7.72 -1.00
N GLN A 100 -17.39 7.42 -0.94
CA GLN A 100 -18.45 8.38 -1.32
C GLN A 100 -18.50 9.56 -0.34
N HIS A 101 -18.14 9.36 0.92
CA HIS A 101 -18.16 10.40 1.94
C HIS A 101 -16.93 11.30 1.85
N ARG A 102 -17.14 12.60 1.69
CA ARG A 102 -16.05 13.57 1.54
C ARG A 102 -15.10 13.58 2.73
N PHE A 103 -15.64 13.45 3.96
CA PHE A 103 -14.80 13.43 5.17
C PHE A 103 -13.89 12.19 5.21
N VAL A 104 -14.34 11.02 4.74
CA VAL A 104 -13.52 9.81 4.66
C VAL A 104 -12.38 10.00 3.66
N ARG A 105 -12.67 10.59 2.50
CA ARG A 105 -11.61 10.94 1.53
C ARG A 105 -10.61 11.94 2.12
N ARG A 106 -11.09 12.90 2.92
CA ARG A 106 -10.21 13.85 3.61
C ARG A 106 -9.29 13.13 4.60
N LEU A 107 -9.82 12.27 5.46
CA LEU A 107 -9.02 11.47 6.39
C LEU A 107 -8.01 10.58 5.64
N ALA A 108 -8.40 9.97 4.52
CA ALA A 108 -7.47 9.20 3.70
C ALA A 108 -6.31 10.04 3.18
N LEU A 109 -6.58 11.28 2.73
CA LEU A 109 -5.54 12.22 2.30
C LEU A 109 -4.64 12.65 3.47
N ASP A 110 -5.21 12.92 4.64
CA ASP A 110 -4.44 13.31 5.83
C ASP A 110 -3.50 12.15 6.26
N ILE A 111 -4.01 10.91 6.37
CA ILE A 111 -3.19 9.74 6.71
C ILE A 111 -2.06 9.53 5.70
N MET A 112 -2.34 9.53 4.40
CA MET A 112 -1.30 9.38 3.38
C MET A 112 -0.28 10.52 3.43
N THR A 113 -0.72 11.75 3.74
CA THR A 113 0.18 12.89 3.89
C THR A 113 1.13 12.73 5.07
N GLU A 114 0.66 12.22 6.21
CA GLU A 114 1.51 11.92 7.36
C GLU A 114 2.59 10.91 7.00
N VAL A 115 2.23 9.82 6.32
CA VAL A 115 3.22 8.83 5.87
C VAL A 115 4.25 9.43 4.92
N VAL A 116 3.83 10.30 3.99
CA VAL A 116 4.76 11.01 3.10
C VAL A 116 5.68 11.95 3.88
N GLN A 117 5.20 12.59 4.94
CA GLN A 117 6.03 13.46 5.78
C GLN A 117 7.08 12.66 6.56
N VAL A 118 6.68 11.54 7.15
CA VAL A 118 7.61 10.64 7.86
C VAL A 118 8.64 10.07 6.88
N SER A 119 8.21 9.59 5.70
CA SER A 119 9.16 9.07 4.70
C SER A 119 10.20 10.09 4.27
N ARG A 120 9.82 11.37 4.18
CA ARG A 120 10.76 12.46 3.87
C ARG A 120 11.72 12.72 5.02
N ALA A 121 11.24 12.66 6.27
CA ALA A 121 12.09 12.81 7.46
C ALA A 121 13.12 11.67 7.56
N GLU A 122 12.72 10.47 7.18
CA GLU A 122 13.58 9.26 7.11
C GLU A 122 14.43 9.18 5.84
N ASN A 123 14.43 10.22 4.98
CA ASN A 123 15.13 10.24 3.69
C ASN A 123 14.75 9.09 2.75
N ILE A 124 13.53 8.58 2.85
CA ILE A 124 13.00 7.53 1.98
C ILE A 124 12.34 8.18 0.77
N LYS A 125 12.92 7.98 -0.41
CA LYS A 125 12.35 8.45 -1.67
C LYS A 125 11.22 7.51 -2.08
N LEU A 126 9.99 8.01 -1.99
CA LEU A 126 8.82 7.24 -2.42
C LEU A 126 8.83 6.98 -3.93
N GLU A 127 8.37 5.82 -4.33
CA GLU A 127 8.21 5.44 -5.72
C GLU A 127 6.84 4.84 -5.98
N LYS A 128 6.24 5.21 -7.08
CA LYS A 128 4.94 4.68 -7.48
C LYS A 128 5.01 3.18 -7.71
N VAL A 129 4.17 2.43 -7.02
CA VAL A 129 3.93 1.02 -7.32
C VAL A 129 2.93 0.94 -8.48
N SER A 130 3.18 0.06 -9.46
CA SER A 130 2.32 -0.08 -10.65
C SER A 130 0.83 -0.17 -10.29
N GLY A 131 0.01 0.61 -10.95
CA GLY A 131 -1.44 0.65 -10.71
C GLY A 131 -1.89 1.39 -9.44
N THR A 132 -0.96 2.02 -8.70
CA THR A 132 -1.26 2.76 -7.47
C THR A 132 -1.22 4.28 -7.65
N LEU A 133 -1.46 4.99 -6.55
CA LEU A 133 -1.45 6.44 -6.47
C LEU A 133 -0.01 6.97 -6.46
N ASP A 134 0.18 8.15 -7.06
CA ASP A 134 1.37 8.97 -6.87
C ASP A 134 1.24 9.69 -5.53
N LEU A 135 2.03 9.30 -4.54
CA LEU A 135 1.88 9.77 -3.18
C LEU A 135 2.46 11.18 -2.97
N ASP A 136 3.50 11.55 -3.72
CA ASP A 136 4.01 12.92 -3.65
C ASP A 136 2.96 13.93 -4.14
N TRP A 137 2.21 13.56 -5.18
CA TRP A 137 1.09 14.37 -5.64
C TRP A 137 -0.12 14.30 -4.71
N ILE A 138 -0.43 13.13 -4.12
CA ILE A 138 -1.56 12.92 -3.21
C ILE A 138 -1.39 13.67 -1.89
N ALA A 139 -0.18 13.80 -1.39
CA ALA A 139 0.10 14.50 -0.14
C ALA A 139 -0.46 15.93 -0.16
N LEU A 140 -1.16 16.30 0.90
CA LEU A 140 -1.74 17.63 1.03
C LEU A 140 -0.66 18.69 1.23
N THR A 141 -0.72 19.75 0.45
CA THR A 141 0.10 20.95 0.68
C THR A 141 -0.39 21.69 1.94
N PRO A 142 0.44 22.56 2.54
CA PRO A 142 0.01 23.41 3.66
C PRO A 142 -1.24 24.24 3.35
N GLU A 143 -1.36 24.71 2.12
CA GLU A 143 -2.53 25.46 1.66
C GLU A 143 -3.79 24.58 1.57
N GLU A 144 -3.68 23.35 1.06
CA GLU A 144 -4.78 22.39 0.96
C GLU A 144 -5.25 21.88 2.33
N ARG A 145 -4.39 21.96 3.35
CA ARG A 145 -4.77 21.62 4.73
C ARG A 145 -5.69 22.68 5.34
N THR A 146 -5.52 23.94 5.00
CA THR A 146 -6.23 25.07 5.60
C THR A 146 -7.39 25.57 4.75
N LYS A 147 -7.31 25.49 3.43
CA LYS A 147 -8.33 26.00 2.50
C LYS A 147 -9.20 24.87 1.94
N ALA A 148 -10.48 24.88 2.27
CA ALA A 148 -11.46 23.87 1.88
C ALA A 148 -11.98 24.02 0.44
N GLY A 149 -11.20 24.28 -0.56
CA GLY A 149 -11.76 24.48 -1.92
C GLY A 149 -10.73 24.75 -3.01
N SER A 150 -9.46 24.45 -2.76
CA SER A 150 -8.44 24.57 -3.81
C SER A 150 -8.70 23.56 -4.94
N ALA A 151 -8.35 23.93 -6.17
CA ALA A 151 -8.47 23.05 -7.32
C ALA A 151 -7.69 21.73 -7.14
N GLY A 152 -6.50 21.80 -6.52
CA GLY A 152 -5.69 20.63 -6.19
C GLY A 152 -6.40 19.68 -5.22
N LEU A 153 -6.98 20.20 -4.14
CA LEU A 153 -7.74 19.39 -3.19
C LEU A 153 -8.97 18.75 -3.85
N MET A 154 -9.67 19.48 -4.71
CA MET A 154 -10.80 18.92 -5.45
C MET A 154 -10.38 17.78 -6.38
N ALA A 155 -9.26 17.93 -7.10
CA ALA A 155 -8.71 16.88 -7.95
C ALA A 155 -8.36 15.62 -7.15
N LYS A 156 -7.75 15.76 -5.96
CA LYS A 156 -7.43 14.65 -5.06
C LYS A 156 -8.69 13.94 -4.56
N HIS A 157 -9.72 14.70 -4.17
CA HIS A 157 -11.02 14.12 -3.82
C HIS A 157 -11.67 13.36 -4.97
N THR A 158 -11.61 13.89 -6.19
CA THR A 158 -12.15 13.24 -7.39
C THR A 158 -11.39 11.95 -7.69
N LEU A 159 -10.06 11.96 -7.58
CA LEU A 159 -9.26 10.74 -7.76
C LEU A 159 -9.63 9.67 -6.74
N LEU A 160 -9.74 10.01 -5.46
CA LEU A 160 -10.15 9.03 -4.43
C LEU A 160 -11.57 8.51 -4.65
N LEU A 161 -12.48 9.33 -5.16
CA LEU A 161 -13.81 8.89 -5.55
C LEU A 161 -13.74 7.87 -6.69
N ALA A 162 -12.93 8.13 -7.72
CA ALA A 162 -12.70 7.20 -8.83
C ALA A 162 -12.06 5.87 -8.35
N VAL A 163 -11.13 5.94 -7.41
CA VAL A 163 -10.56 4.76 -6.72
C VAL A 163 -11.68 3.97 -6.02
N GLY A 164 -12.58 4.66 -5.31
CA GLY A 164 -13.74 4.03 -4.66
C GLY A 164 -14.64 3.30 -5.65
N VAL A 165 -14.92 3.89 -6.81
CA VAL A 165 -15.71 3.26 -7.89
C VAL A 165 -15.00 2.03 -8.44
N ARG A 166 -13.70 2.15 -8.74
CA ARG A 166 -12.89 1.05 -9.28
C ARG A 166 -12.82 -0.15 -8.33
N TYR A 167 -12.64 0.12 -7.04
CA TYR A 167 -12.50 -0.90 -6.00
C TYR A 167 -13.74 -1.02 -5.11
N ARG A 168 -14.93 -0.75 -5.68
CA ARG A 168 -16.20 -0.65 -4.94
C ARG A 168 -16.54 -1.86 -4.07
N ARG A 169 -16.03 -3.05 -4.40
CA ARG A 169 -16.30 -4.30 -3.67
C ARG A 169 -15.22 -4.66 -2.66
N MET A 170 -14.10 -3.91 -2.65
CA MET A 170 -12.97 -4.19 -1.76
C MET A 170 -13.39 -4.00 -0.29
N ARG A 171 -13.04 -4.95 0.55
CA ARG A 171 -13.14 -4.87 2.01
C ARG A 171 -11.75 -4.81 2.63
N SER A 172 -11.65 -4.20 3.80
CA SER A 172 -10.42 -4.18 4.57
C SER A 172 -10.02 -5.59 5.01
N SER A 173 -8.75 -5.95 4.80
CA SER A 173 -8.19 -7.20 5.30
C SER A 173 -8.11 -7.22 6.83
N MET A 174 -7.92 -6.07 7.47
CA MET A 174 -7.94 -5.96 8.93
C MET A 174 -9.34 -6.20 9.48
N LEU A 175 -10.40 -5.65 8.83
CA LEU A 175 -11.77 -5.94 9.21
C LEU A 175 -12.06 -7.44 9.13
N SER A 176 -11.65 -8.07 8.03
CA SER A 176 -11.82 -9.52 7.85
C SER A 176 -11.03 -10.35 8.88
N ALA A 177 -9.89 -9.84 9.36
CA ALA A 177 -9.13 -10.49 10.44
C ALA A 177 -9.90 -10.40 11.77
N ILE A 178 -10.42 -9.24 12.11
CA ILE A 178 -11.22 -9.04 13.34
C ILE A 178 -12.48 -9.91 13.33
N GLU A 179 -13.21 -9.95 12.22
CA GLU A 179 -14.41 -10.79 12.06
C GLU A 179 -14.12 -12.30 12.24
N ARG A 180 -12.87 -12.71 12.01
CA ARG A 180 -12.41 -14.10 12.22
C ARG A 180 -11.73 -14.30 13.59
N GLY A 181 -11.84 -13.34 14.52
CA GLY A 181 -11.24 -13.41 15.85
C GLY A 181 -9.69 -13.28 15.82
N ARG A 182 -9.10 -12.73 14.75
CA ARG A 182 -7.65 -12.54 14.64
C ARG A 182 -7.28 -11.11 15.03
N VAL A 183 -6.09 -10.94 15.57
CA VAL A 183 -5.51 -9.62 15.86
C VAL A 183 -5.27 -8.88 14.54
N PRO A 184 -5.76 -7.64 14.39
CA PRO A 184 -5.53 -6.83 13.20
C PRO A 184 -4.08 -6.38 13.10
N ALA A 185 -3.61 -6.15 11.88
CA ALA A 185 -2.23 -5.75 11.61
C ALA A 185 -1.97 -4.24 11.80
N VAL A 186 -2.77 -3.53 12.62
CA VAL A 186 -2.67 -2.08 12.79
C VAL A 186 -1.30 -1.64 13.33
N ASP A 187 -0.73 -2.40 14.28
CA ASP A 187 0.59 -2.11 14.85
C ASP A 187 1.72 -2.25 13.83
N PHE A 188 1.55 -3.12 12.83
CA PHE A 188 2.51 -3.33 11.74
C PHE A 188 2.28 -2.42 10.51
N LEU A 189 1.18 -1.70 10.47
CA LEU A 189 0.86 -0.73 9.43
C LEU A 189 0.98 0.69 9.98
N ASN A 190 -0.04 1.17 10.66
CA ASN A 190 -0.05 2.52 11.22
C ASN A 190 0.97 2.68 12.36
N GLY A 191 1.18 1.62 13.16
CA GLY A 191 2.19 1.61 14.22
C GLY A 191 3.61 1.81 13.72
N GLU A 192 3.96 1.30 12.53
CA GLU A 192 5.27 1.52 11.89
C GLU A 192 5.54 3.00 11.56
N ILE A 193 4.49 3.80 11.40
CA ILE A 193 4.62 5.25 11.11
C ILE A 193 4.76 6.06 12.40
N VAL A 194 4.27 5.54 13.53
CA VAL A 194 4.24 6.23 14.82
C VAL A 194 5.48 5.92 15.66
N SER A 195 6.14 4.79 15.41
CA SER A 195 7.35 4.34 16.12
C SER A 195 8.60 5.05 15.61
#